data_7fe8d8e95d54bebe24cdda815a57acdf
#
_entry.id   7fe8d8e95d54bebe24cdda815a57acdf
#
_cell.length_a   1.000
_cell.length_b   1.000
_cell.length_c   1.000
_cell.angle_alpha   90.00
_cell.angle_beta   90.00
_cell.angle_gamma   90.00
#
_symmetry.space_group_name_H-M   'P 1'
#
loop_
_entity.id
_entity.type
_entity.pdbx_description
1 polymer ?
#
loop_
_entity_poly.entity_id
_entity_poly.type
_entity_poly.pdbx_seq_one_letter_code
_entity_poly.pdbx_strand_id
1 'polypeptide(L)'
;MNKNLNDCIKSRHSAREFSEKEIPENVLHEILEMARFAPSSKNTQPWKLSLVEGARLEALKKELCLQFDNNASCRPDFTQGLQEIYRPRAIALGKSILTYKGIAREDKEGRRLHDRANFEFFGANAILILSVLPEPNETTLMDLGIFAGYLMLAIENAGL
;
A
#
# COMPACT_ATOMS: atom_id res chain seq x y z
N MET A 1 2.95 -22.60 0.74
CA MET A 1 2.37 -23.28 -0.46
C MET A 1 2.31 -22.24 -1.55
N ASN A 2 2.93 -22.48 -2.69
CA ASN A 2 2.83 -21.56 -3.81
C ASN A 2 1.42 -21.66 -4.42
N LYS A 3 0.67 -20.56 -4.43
CA LYS A 3 -0.59 -20.47 -5.13
C LYS A 3 -0.35 -20.48 -6.64
N ASN A 4 -1.29 -20.98 -7.43
CA ASN A 4 -1.20 -20.76 -8.88
C ASN A 4 -1.53 -19.30 -9.22
N LEU A 5 -1.14 -18.83 -10.39
CA LEU A 5 -1.31 -17.44 -10.82
C LEU A 5 -2.79 -16.99 -10.78
N ASN A 6 -3.73 -17.84 -11.19
CA ASN A 6 -5.15 -17.52 -11.17
C ASN A 6 -5.65 -17.26 -9.74
N ASP A 7 -5.19 -18.05 -8.79
CA ASP A 7 -5.56 -17.91 -7.39
C ASP A 7 -4.98 -16.62 -6.81
N CYS A 8 -3.69 -16.33 -7.07
CA CYS A 8 -3.07 -15.06 -6.65
C CYS A 8 -3.82 -13.84 -7.17
N ILE A 9 -4.16 -13.83 -8.47
CA ILE A 9 -4.88 -12.71 -9.07
C ILE A 9 -6.26 -12.51 -8.44
N LYS A 10 -6.98 -13.61 -8.16
CA LYS A 10 -8.35 -13.55 -7.63
C LYS A 10 -8.41 -13.27 -6.13
N SER A 11 -7.45 -13.79 -5.36
CA SER A 11 -7.43 -13.64 -3.90
C SER A 11 -6.80 -12.34 -3.43
N ARG A 12 -5.86 -11.78 -4.22
CA ARG A 12 -5.22 -10.52 -3.85
C ARG A 12 -6.23 -9.41 -3.61
N HIS A 13 -6.17 -8.83 -2.46
CA HIS A 13 -7.01 -7.69 -2.05
C HIS A 13 -6.18 -6.65 -1.29
N SER A 14 -6.75 -5.49 -1.03
CA SER A 14 -6.11 -4.44 -0.21
C SER A 14 -6.40 -4.71 1.26
N ALA A 15 -5.51 -5.45 1.93
CA ALA A 15 -5.59 -5.67 3.37
C ALA A 15 -5.42 -4.33 4.13
N ARG A 16 -6.17 -4.18 5.23
CA ARG A 16 -6.13 -2.99 6.11
C ARG A 16 -6.14 -3.37 7.58
N GLU A 17 -5.60 -4.54 7.85
CA GLU A 17 -5.35 -5.08 9.18
C GLU A 17 -4.30 -6.17 9.03
N PHE A 18 -3.18 -6.02 9.73
CA PHE A 18 -2.04 -6.94 9.64
C PHE A 18 -1.76 -7.54 11.00
N SER A 19 -1.31 -8.78 11.02
CA SER A 19 -0.86 -9.45 12.25
C SER A 19 0.55 -8.98 12.63
N GLU A 20 0.90 -9.16 13.90
CA GLU A 20 2.24 -8.87 14.42
C GLU A 20 3.28 -9.96 14.06
N LYS A 21 2.89 -10.95 13.25
CA LYS A 21 3.76 -12.05 12.87
C LYS A 21 4.93 -11.52 12.05
N GLU A 22 6.14 -11.85 12.48
CA GLU A 22 7.36 -11.53 11.73
C GLU A 22 7.39 -12.24 10.37
N ILE A 23 7.90 -11.54 9.36
CA ILE A 23 8.12 -12.11 8.04
C ILE A 23 9.54 -12.69 8.02
N PRO A 24 9.72 -14.00 7.79
CA PRO A 24 11.06 -14.58 7.68
C PRO A 24 11.85 -13.93 6.54
N GLU A 25 13.14 -13.67 6.76
CA GLU A 25 14.02 -13.00 5.79
C GLU A 25 14.06 -13.72 4.44
N ASN A 26 14.07 -15.07 4.46
CA ASN A 26 14.03 -15.86 3.23
C ASN A 26 12.74 -15.67 2.43
N VAL A 27 11.58 -15.50 3.10
CA VAL A 27 10.29 -15.23 2.43
C VAL A 27 10.32 -13.84 1.79
N LEU A 28 10.84 -12.84 2.50
CA LEU A 28 11.01 -11.51 1.96
C LEU A 28 11.94 -11.52 0.73
N HIS A 29 13.06 -12.24 0.82
CA HIS A 29 14.00 -12.40 -0.29
C HIS A 29 13.33 -13.06 -1.51
N GLU A 30 12.55 -14.11 -1.32
CA GLU A 30 11.80 -14.76 -2.41
C GLU A 30 10.80 -13.82 -3.08
N ILE A 31 10.07 -13.02 -2.29
CA ILE A 31 9.14 -11.99 -2.81
C ILE A 31 9.88 -10.99 -3.70
N LEU A 32 11.01 -10.49 -3.23
CA LEU A 32 11.79 -9.50 -3.97
C LEU A 32 12.39 -10.09 -5.26
N GLU A 33 12.91 -11.32 -5.19
CA GLU A 33 13.42 -12.04 -6.35
C GLU A 33 12.32 -12.28 -7.41
N MET A 34 11.10 -12.58 -7.00
CA MET A 34 9.98 -12.69 -7.94
C MET A 34 9.60 -11.35 -8.56
N ALA A 35 9.52 -10.30 -7.74
CA ALA A 35 9.12 -8.97 -8.20
C ALA A 35 10.10 -8.36 -9.22
N ARG A 36 11.40 -8.67 -9.12
CA ARG A 36 12.43 -8.16 -10.04
C ARG A 36 12.27 -8.60 -11.51
N PHE A 37 11.45 -9.63 -11.77
CA PHE A 37 11.10 -10.05 -13.15
C PHE A 37 10.05 -9.15 -13.80
N ALA A 38 9.59 -8.09 -13.13
CA ALA A 38 8.71 -7.10 -13.74
C ALA A 38 9.38 -6.46 -14.95
N PRO A 39 8.72 -6.38 -16.10
CA PRO A 39 9.27 -5.70 -17.27
C PRO A 39 9.32 -4.19 -17.08
N SER A 40 10.28 -3.53 -17.73
CA SER A 40 10.35 -2.09 -17.81
C SER A 40 10.81 -1.64 -19.20
N SER A 41 10.50 -0.40 -19.58
CA SER A 41 10.92 0.18 -20.83
C SER A 41 12.44 0.12 -20.97
N LYS A 42 12.93 -0.48 -22.07
CA LYS A 42 14.36 -0.70 -22.33
C LYS A 42 15.12 -1.37 -21.18
N ASN A 43 14.39 -2.11 -20.33
CA ASN A 43 14.93 -2.75 -19.13
C ASN A 43 15.63 -1.78 -18.16
N THR A 44 15.11 -0.56 -18.03
CA THR A 44 15.72 0.48 -17.18
C THR A 44 15.57 0.23 -15.70
N GLN A 45 14.55 -0.56 -15.29
CA GLN A 45 14.30 -0.92 -13.90
C GLN A 45 14.38 0.28 -12.93
N PRO A 46 13.55 1.31 -13.14
CA PRO A 46 13.74 2.63 -12.51
C PRO A 46 13.37 2.67 -11.04
N TRP A 47 12.80 1.60 -10.52
CA TRP A 47 12.32 1.51 -9.13
C TRP A 47 13.45 1.35 -8.15
N LYS A 48 13.24 1.94 -6.98
CA LYS A 48 14.02 1.70 -5.77
C LYS A 48 13.08 1.20 -4.68
N LEU A 49 13.50 0.21 -3.93
CA LEU A 49 12.73 -0.38 -2.86
C LEU A 49 13.50 -0.28 -1.55
N SER A 50 12.84 0.21 -0.51
CA SER A 50 13.39 0.30 0.84
C SER A 50 12.50 -0.48 1.80
N LEU A 51 13.07 -1.43 2.52
CA LEU A 51 12.43 -2.11 3.63
C LEU A 51 12.58 -1.27 4.89
N VAL A 52 11.48 -1.06 5.61
CA VAL A 52 11.47 -0.42 6.92
C VAL A 52 10.73 -1.30 7.91
N GLU A 53 11.39 -1.66 9.02
CA GLU A 53 10.88 -2.54 10.06
C GLU A 53 11.46 -2.19 11.43
N GLY A 54 10.97 -2.84 12.48
CA GLY A 54 11.46 -2.70 13.85
C GLY A 54 11.40 -1.26 14.36
N ALA A 55 12.41 -0.84 15.13
CA ALA A 55 12.44 0.48 15.77
C ALA A 55 12.34 1.65 14.77
N ARG A 56 12.83 1.48 13.52
CA ARG A 56 12.73 2.51 12.49
C ARG A 56 11.30 2.68 12.01
N LEU A 57 10.56 1.59 11.88
CA LEU A 57 9.15 1.63 11.49
C LEU A 57 8.31 2.29 12.59
N GLU A 58 8.56 1.95 13.85
CA GLU A 58 7.83 2.56 14.97
C GLU A 58 8.11 4.07 15.10
N ALA A 59 9.35 4.49 14.89
CA ALA A 59 9.69 5.90 14.84
C ALA A 59 8.97 6.63 13.68
N LEU A 60 8.90 6.00 12.51
CA LEU A 60 8.19 6.54 11.34
C LEU A 60 6.69 6.66 11.59
N LYS A 61 6.05 5.61 12.11
CA LYS A 61 4.62 5.63 12.49
C LYS A 61 4.32 6.76 13.47
N LYS A 62 5.14 6.88 14.51
CA LYS A 62 4.98 7.93 15.53
C LYS A 62 5.03 9.32 14.92
N GLU A 63 6.02 9.59 14.07
CA GLU A 63 6.16 10.90 13.43
C GLU A 63 5.02 11.19 12.46
N LEU A 64 4.64 10.25 11.62
CA LEU A 64 3.53 10.42 10.67
C LEU A 64 2.21 10.65 11.39
N CYS A 65 1.93 9.90 12.47
CA CYS A 65 0.73 10.09 13.27
C CYS A 65 0.73 11.45 13.97
N LEU A 66 1.88 11.91 14.49
CA LEU A 66 2.01 13.23 15.08
C LEU A 66 1.71 14.34 14.05
N GLN A 67 2.24 14.22 12.84
CA GLN A 67 1.96 15.16 11.76
C GLN A 67 0.47 15.14 11.37
N PHE A 68 -0.14 13.98 11.27
CA PHE A 68 -1.58 13.86 11.01
C PHE A 68 -2.42 14.49 12.12
N ASP A 69 -2.10 14.24 13.40
CA ASP A 69 -2.83 14.74 14.55
C ASP A 69 -2.71 16.27 14.70
N ASN A 70 -1.56 16.85 14.33
CA ASN A 70 -1.31 18.28 14.36
C ASN A 70 -1.84 19.03 13.13
N ASN A 71 -2.00 18.35 12.00
CA ASN A 71 -2.40 18.95 10.75
C ASN A 71 -3.54 18.17 10.11
N ALA A 72 -4.77 18.53 10.52
CA ALA A 72 -6.00 17.87 10.03
C ALA A 72 -6.18 17.89 8.50
N SER A 73 -5.37 18.67 7.76
CA SER A 73 -5.37 18.73 6.29
C SER A 73 -4.46 17.70 5.63
N CYS A 74 -3.61 16.98 6.38
CA CYS A 74 -2.81 15.86 5.88
C CYS A 74 -3.71 14.64 5.61
N ARG A 75 -4.59 14.76 4.64
CA ARG A 75 -5.29 13.60 4.10
C ARG A 75 -4.49 13.07 2.92
N PRO A 76 -4.34 11.74 2.81
CA PRO A 76 -3.81 11.16 1.58
C PRO A 76 -4.76 11.59 0.45
N ASP A 77 -4.38 12.56 -0.34
CA ASP A 77 -5.24 13.05 -1.42
C ASP A 77 -5.04 12.19 -2.67
N PHE A 78 -5.52 10.96 -2.58
CA PHE A 78 -5.60 10.06 -3.73
C PHE A 78 -6.72 10.44 -4.71
N THR A 79 -7.49 11.49 -4.41
CA THR A 79 -8.60 11.94 -5.26
C THR A 79 -8.29 13.22 -6.02
N GLN A 80 -7.15 13.87 -5.76
CA GLN A 80 -6.71 15.01 -6.57
C GLN A 80 -6.55 14.57 -8.03
N GLY A 81 -7.27 15.26 -8.92
CA GLY A 81 -7.26 14.95 -10.34
C GLY A 81 -8.09 13.74 -10.76
N LEU A 82 -8.84 13.11 -9.84
CA LEU A 82 -9.75 12.02 -10.23
C LEU A 82 -10.86 12.57 -11.12
N GLN A 83 -10.92 12.07 -12.35
CA GLN A 83 -11.97 12.44 -13.29
C GLN A 83 -13.36 12.12 -12.74
N GLU A 84 -14.35 12.95 -13.00
CA GLU A 84 -15.73 12.81 -12.51
C GLU A 84 -16.34 11.43 -12.81
N ILE A 85 -16.01 10.82 -13.94
CA ILE A 85 -16.49 9.48 -14.33
C ILE A 85 -16.06 8.36 -13.37
N TYR A 86 -14.94 8.53 -12.64
CA TYR A 86 -14.44 7.52 -11.70
C TYR A 86 -14.89 7.77 -10.26
N ARG A 87 -15.33 8.99 -9.96
CA ARG A 87 -15.73 9.42 -8.62
C ARG A 87 -16.82 8.57 -7.97
N PRO A 88 -17.90 8.14 -8.69
CA PRO A 88 -18.91 7.28 -8.10
C PRO A 88 -18.35 5.96 -7.55
N ARG A 89 -17.35 5.37 -8.23
CA ARG A 89 -16.71 4.12 -7.79
C ARG A 89 -15.93 4.34 -6.49
N ALA A 90 -15.17 5.42 -6.40
CA ALA A 90 -14.41 5.77 -5.21
C ALA A 90 -15.34 6.03 -3.99
N ILE A 91 -16.45 6.74 -4.21
CA ILE A 91 -17.46 7.00 -3.17
C ILE A 91 -18.12 5.68 -2.71
N ALA A 92 -18.51 4.82 -3.65
CA ALA A 92 -19.13 3.54 -3.34
C ALA A 92 -18.21 2.65 -2.50
N LEU A 93 -16.91 2.57 -2.87
CA LEU A 93 -15.91 1.83 -2.11
C LEU A 93 -15.73 2.41 -0.71
N GLY A 94 -15.55 3.72 -0.58
CA GLY A 94 -15.39 4.38 0.71
C GLY A 94 -16.58 4.14 1.63
N LYS A 95 -17.82 4.24 1.09
CA LYS A 95 -19.04 3.92 1.83
C LYS A 95 -19.07 2.46 2.30
N SER A 96 -18.72 1.52 1.43
CA SER A 96 -18.66 0.10 1.76
C SER A 96 -17.67 -0.19 2.91
N ILE A 97 -16.46 0.39 2.85
CA ILE A 97 -15.44 0.21 3.89
C ILE A 97 -15.92 0.77 5.24
N LEU A 98 -16.45 1.99 5.27
CA LEU A 98 -16.93 2.60 6.50
C LEU A 98 -18.12 1.82 7.10
N THR A 99 -19.04 1.35 6.25
CA THR A 99 -20.17 0.49 6.68
C THR A 99 -19.66 -0.81 7.28
N TYR A 100 -18.71 -1.49 6.64
CA TYR A 100 -18.10 -2.71 7.16
C TYR A 100 -17.44 -2.51 8.53
N LYS A 101 -16.80 -1.35 8.73
CA LYS A 101 -16.17 -0.98 10.01
C LYS A 101 -17.16 -0.44 11.06
N GLY A 102 -18.46 -0.36 10.76
CA GLY A 102 -19.46 0.18 11.66
C GLY A 102 -19.33 1.69 11.91
N ILE A 103 -18.64 2.43 11.04
CA ILE A 103 -18.42 3.87 11.18
C ILE A 103 -19.56 4.62 10.48
N ALA A 104 -20.40 5.30 11.27
CA ALA A 104 -21.49 6.10 10.75
C ALA A 104 -20.99 7.32 9.96
N ARG A 105 -21.86 7.85 9.07
CA ARG A 105 -21.52 9.04 8.26
C ARG A 105 -21.24 10.26 9.12
N GLU A 106 -21.94 10.38 10.23
CA GLU A 106 -21.89 11.49 11.20
C GLU A 106 -20.76 11.34 12.21
N ASP A 107 -20.19 10.14 12.33
CA ASP A 107 -19.09 9.83 13.24
C ASP A 107 -17.77 10.40 12.69
N LYS A 108 -17.52 11.66 13.02
CA LYS A 108 -16.32 12.39 12.60
C LYS A 108 -15.05 11.79 13.20
N GLU A 109 -15.12 11.36 14.46
CA GLU A 109 -13.94 10.82 15.15
C GLU A 109 -13.59 9.41 14.63
N GLY A 110 -14.58 8.52 14.47
CA GLY A 110 -14.37 7.21 13.86
C GLY A 110 -13.77 7.32 12.46
N ARG A 111 -14.21 8.31 11.67
CA ARG A 111 -13.63 8.58 10.35
C ARG A 111 -12.21 9.11 10.43
N ARG A 112 -11.91 10.00 11.38
CA ARG A 112 -10.55 10.50 11.63
C ARG A 112 -9.61 9.36 12.01
N LEU A 113 -10.04 8.47 12.91
CA LEU A 113 -9.26 7.29 13.28
C LEU A 113 -9.06 6.32 12.12
N HIS A 114 -10.08 6.16 11.26
CA HIS A 114 -9.95 5.38 10.04
C HIS A 114 -8.90 5.97 9.09
N ASP A 115 -8.90 7.28 8.91
CA ASP A 115 -7.90 7.97 8.08
C ASP A 115 -6.50 7.87 8.71
N ARG A 116 -6.40 8.00 10.05
CA ARG A 116 -5.16 7.87 10.82
C ARG A 116 -4.49 6.51 10.68
N ALA A 117 -5.28 5.44 10.56
CA ALA A 117 -4.77 4.08 10.39
C ALA A 117 -3.88 3.90 9.15
N ASN A 118 -4.00 4.76 8.12
CA ASN A 118 -3.07 4.77 6.98
C ASN A 118 -1.64 5.14 7.42
N PHE A 119 -1.49 6.05 8.38
CA PHE A 119 -0.21 6.50 8.90
C PHE A 119 0.39 5.53 9.93
N GLU A 120 -0.42 4.61 10.43
CA GLU A 120 -0.03 3.45 11.24
C GLU A 120 0.26 2.21 10.38
N PHE A 121 0.16 2.37 9.04
CA PHE A 121 0.28 1.28 8.07
C PHE A 121 -0.60 0.08 8.41
N PHE A 122 -1.80 0.35 8.97
CA PHE A 122 -2.77 -0.66 9.38
C PHE A 122 -2.23 -1.74 10.31
N GLY A 123 -1.26 -1.39 11.16
CA GLY A 123 -0.62 -2.31 12.11
C GLY A 123 0.50 -3.17 11.52
N ALA A 124 0.88 -2.97 10.26
CA ALA A 124 1.98 -3.74 9.66
C ALA A 124 3.28 -3.59 10.46
N ASN A 125 4.04 -4.69 10.60
CA ASN A 125 5.34 -4.75 11.27
C ASN A 125 6.55 -4.60 10.32
N ALA A 126 6.28 -4.61 9.01
CA ALA A 126 7.24 -4.29 7.96
C ALA A 126 6.54 -3.56 6.82
N ILE A 127 7.21 -2.60 6.20
CA ILE A 127 6.72 -1.90 5.01
C ILE A 127 7.80 -1.84 3.93
N LEU A 128 7.35 -1.85 2.69
CA LEU A 128 8.18 -1.62 1.52
C LEU A 128 7.85 -0.26 0.92
N ILE A 129 8.82 0.66 0.91
CA ILE A 129 8.67 1.97 0.27
C ILE A 129 9.22 1.86 -1.15
N LEU A 130 8.32 2.01 -2.11
CA LEU A 130 8.64 2.01 -3.52
C LEU A 130 8.84 3.46 -3.99
N SER A 131 10.00 3.76 -4.58
CA SER A 131 10.36 5.09 -5.03
C SER A 131 11.07 5.07 -6.39
N VAL A 132 11.14 6.22 -7.02
CA VAL A 132 11.88 6.49 -8.26
C VAL A 132 12.72 7.76 -8.08
N LEU A 133 13.63 8.03 -9.01
CA LEU A 133 14.37 9.30 -9.03
C LEU A 133 13.40 10.49 -9.20
N PRO A 134 13.78 11.68 -8.73
CA PRO A 134 13.01 12.90 -8.94
C PRO A 134 12.66 13.12 -10.42
N GLU A 135 11.50 13.76 -10.66
CA GLU A 135 11.00 14.11 -12.00
C GLU A 135 10.82 12.91 -12.94
N PRO A 136 10.09 11.86 -12.50
CA PRO A 136 9.82 10.71 -13.36
C PRO A 136 8.94 11.10 -14.53
N ASN A 137 9.23 10.56 -15.72
CA ASN A 137 8.34 10.67 -16.87
C ASN A 137 7.20 9.63 -16.79
N GLU A 138 6.23 9.73 -17.70
CA GLU A 138 5.06 8.84 -17.73
C GLU A 138 5.44 7.36 -17.87
N THR A 139 6.47 7.06 -18.69
CA THR A 139 6.97 5.70 -18.87
C THR A 139 7.54 5.13 -17.57
N THR A 140 8.30 5.93 -16.83
CA THR A 140 8.84 5.56 -15.51
C THR A 140 7.72 5.25 -14.51
N LEU A 141 6.66 6.06 -14.51
CA LEU A 141 5.49 5.84 -13.63
C LEU A 141 4.71 4.58 -14.02
N MET A 142 4.59 4.30 -15.33
CA MET A 142 3.99 3.07 -15.81
C MET A 142 4.81 1.83 -15.40
N ASP A 143 6.13 1.86 -15.59
CA ASP A 143 7.06 0.81 -15.18
C ASP A 143 6.96 0.56 -13.67
N LEU A 144 6.86 1.63 -12.86
CA LEU A 144 6.66 1.54 -11.42
C LEU A 144 5.35 0.84 -11.06
N GLY A 145 4.26 1.17 -11.76
CA GLY A 145 2.95 0.52 -11.57
C GLY A 145 2.98 -0.97 -11.92
N ILE A 146 3.70 -1.35 -12.99
CA ILE A 146 3.91 -2.75 -13.37
C ILE A 146 4.69 -3.48 -12.27
N PHE A 147 5.80 -2.92 -11.80
CA PHE A 147 6.58 -3.49 -10.70
C PHE A 147 5.74 -3.66 -9.42
N ALA A 148 4.95 -2.65 -9.03
CA ALA A 148 4.06 -2.73 -7.89
C ALA A 148 3.04 -3.87 -8.03
N GLY A 149 2.51 -4.10 -9.24
CA GLY A 149 1.62 -5.23 -9.54
C GLY A 149 2.30 -6.58 -9.33
N TYR A 150 3.53 -6.76 -9.84
CA TYR A 150 4.32 -7.97 -9.63
C TYR A 150 4.63 -8.19 -8.15
N LEU A 151 5.03 -7.13 -7.43
CA LEU A 151 5.32 -7.19 -6.00
C LEU A 151 4.09 -7.63 -5.20
N MET A 152 2.92 -7.06 -5.45
CA MET A 152 1.67 -7.43 -4.78
C MET A 152 1.29 -8.90 -5.04
N LEU A 153 1.49 -9.41 -6.25
CA LEU A 153 1.23 -10.82 -6.56
C LEU A 153 2.26 -11.75 -5.91
N ALA A 154 3.52 -11.33 -5.81
CA ALA A 154 4.55 -12.10 -5.11
C ALA A 154 4.25 -12.20 -3.61
N ILE A 155 3.80 -11.10 -2.97
CA ILE A 155 3.35 -11.07 -1.57
C ILE A 155 2.16 -12.02 -1.38
N GLU A 156 1.14 -11.94 -2.22
CA GLU A 156 -0.03 -12.84 -2.17
C GLU A 156 0.34 -14.31 -2.36
N ASN A 157 1.30 -14.60 -3.26
CA ASN A 157 1.81 -15.97 -3.46
C ASN A 157 2.54 -16.51 -2.23
N ALA A 158 3.20 -15.66 -1.47
CA ALA A 158 3.86 -16.00 -0.22
C ALA A 158 2.88 -16.23 0.94
N GLY A 159 1.61 -15.88 0.77
CA GLY A 159 0.55 -16.02 1.78
C GLY A 159 0.53 -14.91 2.81
N LEU A 160 0.99 -13.73 2.41
CA LEU A 160 1.02 -12.51 3.23
C LEU A 160 -0.08 -11.53 2.80
#